data_93579f49658a7a55e69a6e95858ef194
#
_entry.id   93579f49658a7a55e69a6e95858ef194
#
_cell.length_a   1.000
_cell.length_b   1.000
_cell.length_c   1.000
_cell.angle_alpha   90.00
_cell.angle_beta   90.00
_cell.angle_gamma   90.00
#
_symmetry.space_group_name_H-M   'P 1'
#
loop_
_entity.id
_entity.type
_entity.pdbx_description
1 polymer ?
#
loop_
_entity_poly.entity_id
_entity_poly.type
_entity_poly.pdbx_seq_one_letter_code
_entity_poly.pdbx_strand_id
1 'polypeptide(L)'
;MRLWRIMLGAGLALMGLQAVQAQVTIDISKLTCYHFLADKLTDSRTLGIWLNGYVNGARGKTLIAPLGANHVDLVTYCQSHMDTPVLDAARNVFGADK
;
A
#
# COMPACT_ATOMS: atom_id res chain seq x y z
N MET A 1 -44.75 -6.90 26.96
CA MET A 1 -44.37 -7.91 25.98
C MET A 1 -44.26 -7.38 24.55
N ARG A 2 -45.15 -6.55 24.10
CA ARG A 2 -45.11 -5.99 22.73
C ARG A 2 -44.00 -4.98 22.53
N LEU A 3 -43.64 -4.20 23.53
CA LEU A 3 -42.52 -3.26 23.50
C LEU A 3 -41.16 -3.92 23.42
N TRP A 4 -41.06 -5.11 23.97
CA TRP A 4 -39.84 -5.91 23.94
C TRP A 4 -39.40 -6.34 22.52
N ARG A 5 -40.40 -6.67 21.70
CA ARG A 5 -40.13 -7.08 20.31
C ARG A 5 -39.65 -5.93 19.44
N ILE A 6 -40.10 -4.71 19.72
CA ILE A 6 -39.68 -3.53 18.97
C ILE A 6 -38.23 -3.14 19.28
N MET A 7 -37.77 -3.30 20.52
CA MET A 7 -36.39 -3.00 20.91
C MET A 7 -35.39 -3.93 20.29
N LEU A 8 -35.71 -5.19 20.12
CA LEU A 8 -34.82 -6.16 19.48
C LEU A 8 -34.60 -5.86 17.98
N GLY A 9 -35.60 -5.40 17.29
CA GLY A 9 -35.50 -5.00 15.89
C GLY A 9 -34.58 -3.79 15.66
N ALA A 10 -34.62 -2.81 16.56
CA ALA A 10 -33.78 -1.62 16.47
C ALA A 10 -32.29 -1.94 16.68
N GLY A 11 -31.97 -2.85 17.59
CA GLY A 11 -30.59 -3.27 17.84
C GLY A 11 -29.94 -3.97 16.66
N LEU A 12 -30.69 -4.79 15.94
CA LEU A 12 -30.19 -5.49 14.76
C LEU A 12 -29.90 -4.56 13.59
N ALA A 13 -30.70 -3.50 13.40
CA ALA A 13 -30.50 -2.53 12.35
C ALA A 13 -29.20 -1.72 12.55
N LEU A 14 -28.86 -1.38 13.79
CA LEU A 14 -27.63 -0.66 14.11
C LEU A 14 -26.37 -1.51 13.87
N MET A 15 -26.41 -2.79 14.13
CA MET A 15 -25.29 -3.72 13.87
C MET A 15 -25.03 -3.89 12.37
N GLY A 16 -26.06 -3.89 11.54
CA GLY A 16 -25.93 -3.99 10.10
C GLY A 16 -25.21 -2.81 9.47
N LEU A 17 -25.40 -1.59 10.01
CA LEU A 17 -24.74 -0.38 9.52
C LEU A 17 -23.23 -0.35 9.82
N GLN A 18 -22.81 -0.97 10.92
CA GLN A 18 -21.39 -1.00 11.31
C GLN A 18 -20.56 -1.97 10.50
N ALA A 19 -21.16 -2.92 9.80
CA ALA A 19 -20.48 -3.94 9.04
C ALA A 19 -20.04 -3.44 7.64
N VAL A 20 -20.48 -2.27 7.20
CA VAL A 20 -20.15 -1.75 5.86
C VAL A 20 -18.95 -0.83 5.96
N GLN A 21 -17.77 -1.42 5.82
CA GLN A 21 -16.55 -0.64 5.63
C GLN A 21 -16.02 -0.87 4.22
N ALA A 22 -15.79 0.23 3.51
CA ALA A 22 -15.20 0.17 2.19
C ALA A 22 -13.74 -0.28 2.32
N GLN A 23 -13.38 -1.38 1.69
CA GLN A 23 -11.98 -1.80 1.55
C GLN A 23 -11.40 -1.17 0.29
N VAL A 24 -10.25 -0.53 0.41
CA VAL A 24 -9.54 0.05 -0.73
C VAL A 24 -8.53 -0.96 -1.23
N THR A 25 -8.68 -1.33 -2.49
CA THR A 25 -7.71 -2.18 -3.18
C THR A 25 -6.88 -1.30 -4.11
N ILE A 26 -5.56 -1.38 -3.97
CA ILE A 26 -4.63 -0.61 -4.79
C ILE A 26 -3.92 -1.59 -5.72
N ASP A 27 -4.02 -1.35 -7.02
CA ASP A 27 -3.27 -2.10 -8.01
C ASP A 27 -1.92 -1.41 -8.25
N ILE A 28 -0.87 -1.96 -7.65
CA ILE A 28 0.48 -1.38 -7.70
C ILE A 28 1.01 -1.32 -9.13
N SER A 29 0.61 -2.25 -9.99
CA SER A 29 1.07 -2.28 -11.39
C SER A 29 0.63 -1.05 -12.19
N LYS A 30 -0.36 -0.32 -11.71
CA LYS A 30 -0.90 0.87 -12.37
C LYS A 30 -0.37 2.18 -11.78
N LEU A 31 0.45 2.11 -10.75
CA LEU A 31 1.02 3.30 -10.11
C LEU A 31 2.33 3.69 -10.79
N THR A 32 2.54 5.00 -10.91
CA THR A 32 3.80 5.57 -11.39
C THR A 32 4.60 6.15 -10.23
N CYS A 33 5.84 6.54 -10.52
CA CYS A 33 6.66 7.32 -9.59
C CYS A 33 5.94 8.58 -9.10
N TYR A 34 5.18 9.22 -9.99
CA TYR A 34 4.38 10.38 -9.60
C TYR A 34 3.40 10.03 -8.47
N HIS A 35 2.67 8.93 -8.60
CA HIS A 35 1.73 8.49 -7.57
C HIS A 35 2.44 8.18 -6.24
N PHE A 36 3.60 7.58 -6.33
CA PHE A 36 4.41 7.27 -5.15
C PHE A 36 4.82 8.54 -4.41
N LEU A 37 5.30 9.55 -5.14
CA LEU A 37 5.74 10.81 -4.54
C LEU A 37 4.57 11.67 -4.06
N ALA A 38 3.42 11.59 -4.73
CA ALA A 38 2.25 12.40 -4.39
C ALA A 38 1.56 11.97 -3.10
N ASP A 39 1.79 10.75 -2.62
CA ASP A 39 1.30 10.26 -1.33
C ASP A 39 -0.23 10.23 -1.21
N LYS A 40 -0.95 10.21 -2.34
CA LYS A 40 -2.41 10.39 -2.34
C LYS A 40 -3.19 9.09 -2.11
N LEU A 41 -2.64 7.95 -2.54
CA LEU A 41 -3.33 6.66 -2.46
C LEU A 41 -2.95 5.89 -1.21
N THR A 42 -1.71 5.98 -0.82
CA THR A 42 -1.18 5.43 0.40
C THR A 42 0.09 6.20 0.77
N ASP A 43 0.47 6.10 2.02
CA ASP A 43 1.72 6.67 2.49
C ASP A 43 2.91 6.09 1.70
N SER A 44 3.79 6.95 1.19
CA SER A 44 4.93 6.54 0.37
C SER A 44 5.87 5.60 1.13
N ARG A 45 5.99 5.77 2.43
CA ARG A 45 6.82 4.91 3.27
C ARG A 45 6.25 3.49 3.33
N THR A 46 4.95 3.36 3.53
CA THR A 46 4.26 2.07 3.54
C THR A 46 4.39 1.39 2.18
N LEU A 47 4.17 2.13 1.10
CA LEU A 47 4.33 1.61 -0.25
C LEU A 47 5.77 1.18 -0.52
N GLY A 48 6.74 1.96 -0.06
CA GLY A 48 8.17 1.62 -0.19
C GLY A 48 8.53 0.32 0.51
N ILE A 49 7.99 0.09 1.72
CA ILE A 49 8.21 -1.15 2.47
C ILE A 49 7.64 -2.34 1.69
N TRP A 50 6.41 -2.20 1.18
CA TRP A 50 5.78 -3.26 0.39
C TRP A 50 6.59 -3.58 -0.86
N LEU A 51 7.01 -2.55 -1.60
CA LEU A 51 7.81 -2.70 -2.82
C LEU A 51 9.14 -3.38 -2.54
N ASN A 52 9.81 -3.01 -1.45
CA ASN A 52 11.05 -3.62 -1.03
C ASN A 52 10.86 -5.12 -0.79
N GLY A 53 9.83 -5.49 -0.04
CA GLY A 53 9.51 -6.90 0.22
C GLY A 53 9.16 -7.65 -1.05
N TYR A 54 8.37 -7.05 -1.92
CA TYR A 54 7.97 -7.67 -3.18
C TYR A 54 9.17 -7.96 -4.09
N VAL A 55 10.02 -6.96 -4.32
CA VAL A 55 11.18 -7.11 -5.21
C VAL A 55 12.18 -8.11 -4.64
N ASN A 56 12.49 -8.01 -3.36
CA ASN A 56 13.47 -8.94 -2.74
C ASN A 56 12.89 -10.35 -2.62
N GLY A 57 11.60 -10.48 -2.31
CA GLY A 57 10.93 -11.77 -2.26
C GLY A 57 10.92 -12.47 -3.61
N ALA A 58 10.67 -11.75 -4.70
CA ALA A 58 10.71 -12.30 -6.05
C ALA A 58 12.10 -12.81 -6.43
N ARG A 59 13.16 -12.30 -5.81
CA ARG A 59 14.54 -12.73 -6.02
C ARG A 59 15.00 -13.78 -5.01
N GLY A 60 14.11 -14.26 -4.17
CA GLY A 60 14.41 -15.25 -3.14
C GLY A 60 15.24 -14.72 -1.97
N LYS A 61 15.32 -13.42 -1.80
CA LYS A 61 16.06 -12.81 -0.68
C LYS A 61 15.20 -12.73 0.56
N THR A 62 15.75 -13.13 1.68
CA THR A 62 15.10 -13.09 2.99
C THR A 62 15.64 -11.99 3.89
N LEU A 63 16.81 -11.43 3.55
CA LEU A 63 17.41 -10.31 4.28
C LEU A 63 17.14 -9.02 3.51
N ILE A 64 16.68 -8.01 4.22
CA ILE A 64 16.32 -6.72 3.66
C ILE A 64 17.29 -5.68 4.22
N ALA A 65 17.84 -4.83 3.35
CA ALA A 65 18.66 -3.70 3.77
C ALA A 65 17.84 -2.71 4.61
N PRO A 66 18.46 -1.80 5.37
CA PRO A 66 17.74 -0.82 6.16
C PRO A 66 16.69 -0.08 5.32
N LEU A 67 15.44 -0.13 5.76
CA LEU A 67 14.31 0.39 4.99
C LEU A 67 14.41 1.89 4.72
N GLY A 68 14.99 2.65 5.66
CA GLY A 68 15.15 4.09 5.49
C GLY A 68 16.02 4.46 4.29
N ALA A 69 17.15 3.79 4.12
CA ALA A 69 18.05 4.03 2.98
C ALA A 69 17.38 3.68 1.66
N ASN A 70 16.70 2.53 1.60
CA ASN A 70 16.01 2.09 0.40
C ASN A 70 14.87 3.04 0.01
N HIS A 71 14.17 3.59 0.99
CA HIS A 71 13.12 4.57 0.75
C HIS A 71 13.68 5.84 0.12
N VAL A 72 14.79 6.36 0.65
CA VAL A 72 15.47 7.54 0.11
C VAL A 72 15.91 7.31 -1.34
N ASP A 73 16.48 6.14 -1.63
CA ASP A 73 16.94 5.78 -2.97
C ASP A 73 15.78 5.75 -3.96
N LEU A 74 14.64 5.19 -3.58
CA LEU A 74 13.46 5.14 -4.43
C LEU A 74 12.87 6.55 -4.65
N VAL A 75 12.80 7.37 -3.62
CA VAL A 75 12.36 8.77 -3.75
C VAL A 75 13.24 9.51 -4.73
N THR A 76 14.56 9.40 -4.59
CA THR A 76 15.53 10.06 -5.46
C THR A 76 15.37 9.64 -6.92
N TYR A 77 15.25 8.33 -7.15
CA TYR A 77 15.01 7.80 -8.49
C TYR A 77 13.72 8.35 -9.09
N CYS A 78 12.63 8.30 -8.33
CA CYS A 78 11.32 8.72 -8.79
C CYS A 78 11.25 10.24 -9.09
N GLN A 79 12.03 11.04 -8.41
CA GLN A 79 12.07 12.50 -8.66
C GLN A 79 12.48 12.84 -10.08
N SER A 80 13.29 12.02 -10.71
CA SER A 80 13.72 12.20 -12.10
C SER A 80 13.07 11.23 -13.08
N HIS A 81 12.13 10.39 -12.61
CA HIS A 81 11.48 9.38 -13.43
C HIS A 81 9.97 9.32 -13.12
N MET A 82 9.31 10.46 -13.15
CA MET A 82 7.92 10.61 -12.69
C MET A 82 6.92 9.72 -13.44
N ASP A 83 7.16 9.47 -14.71
CA ASP A 83 6.26 8.68 -15.55
C ASP A 83 6.57 7.16 -15.51
N THR A 84 7.65 6.78 -14.86
CA THR A 84 8.04 5.37 -14.75
C THR A 84 7.07 4.63 -13.84
N PRO A 85 6.59 3.44 -14.23
CA PRO A 85 5.83 2.59 -13.30
C PRO A 85 6.63 2.35 -12.02
N VAL A 86 6.00 2.56 -10.87
CA VAL A 86 6.71 2.49 -9.60
C VAL A 86 7.30 1.10 -9.33
N LEU A 87 6.66 0.07 -9.86
CA LEU A 87 7.16 -1.30 -9.74
C LEU A 87 8.48 -1.48 -10.49
N ASP A 88 8.60 -0.89 -11.67
CA ASP A 88 9.85 -0.91 -12.44
C ASP A 88 10.94 -0.08 -11.75
N ALA A 89 10.57 1.06 -11.20
CA ALA A 89 11.49 1.87 -10.40
C ALA A 89 12.02 1.09 -9.21
N ALA A 90 11.15 0.39 -8.49
CA ALA A 90 11.54 -0.44 -7.35
C ALA A 90 12.48 -1.58 -7.76
N ARG A 91 12.22 -2.23 -8.89
CA ARG A 91 13.13 -3.25 -9.41
C ARG A 91 14.51 -2.70 -9.75
N ASN A 92 14.53 -1.48 -10.28
CA ASN A 92 15.78 -0.81 -10.61
C ASN A 92 16.59 -0.48 -9.36
N VAL A 93 15.92 0.05 -8.34
CA VAL A 93 16.58 0.51 -7.12
C VAL A 93 16.90 -0.65 -6.18
N PHE A 94 15.96 -1.54 -5.93
CA PHE A 94 16.09 -2.62 -4.95
C PHE A 94 16.61 -3.91 -5.58
N GLY A 95 16.40 -4.08 -6.87
CA GLY A 95 16.79 -5.27 -7.60
C GLY A 95 18.21 -5.25 -8.13
N ALA A 96 18.91 -4.12 -8.04
CA ALA A 96 20.28 -4.02 -8.49
C ALA A 96 21.20 -4.90 -7.61
N ASP A 97 21.96 -5.76 -8.22
CA ASP A 97 22.96 -6.54 -7.51
C ASP A 97 24.11 -5.65 -7.09
N LYS A 98 24.31 -5.60 -5.81
CA LYS A 98 25.41 -4.83 -5.21
C LYS A 98 26.32 -5.75 -4.42
#